data_b6dc084357dece359fa0501f5e230c01
#
_entry.id   b6dc084357dece359fa0501f5e230c01
#
_cell.length_a   1.000
_cell.length_b   1.000
_cell.length_c   1.000
_cell.angle_alpha   90.00
_cell.angle_beta   90.00
_cell.angle_gamma   90.00
#
_symmetry.space_group_name_H-M   'P 1'
#
loop_
_entity.id
_entity.type
_entity.pdbx_description
1 polymer ?
#
loop_
_entity_poly.entity_id
_entity_poly.type
_entity_poly.pdbx_seq_one_letter_code
_entity_poly.pdbx_strand_id
1 'polypeptide(L)'
;MKKILKKISETAIRQAVFTFNDDQKKSKWLGNEPANEAQIKQAEERLGIQLPSDYKAFLLIANGFASPNEHVEPSFAKTSEIGFLKDIDPKIIEEWLVHDESFDIVVQLSRSILVGGINEEQYFLLIPPIIENADWKYWKFATWIPGEDDYEGLENYFINVLDFLAPES
;
A
#
# COMPACT_ATOMS: atom_id res chain seq x y z
N MET A 1 -12.56 -3.95 -7.03
CA MET A 1 -11.93 -3.73 -5.72
C MET A 1 -12.54 -4.59 -4.60
N LYS A 2 -13.73 -4.32 -4.05
CA LYS A 2 -14.28 -5.04 -2.86
C LYS A 2 -14.33 -6.57 -3.01
N LYS A 3 -14.72 -7.09 -4.18
CA LYS A 3 -14.76 -8.54 -4.44
C LYS A 3 -13.37 -9.17 -4.42
N ILE A 4 -12.35 -8.45 -4.91
CA ILE A 4 -10.96 -8.91 -4.94
C ILE A 4 -10.43 -8.97 -3.51
N LEU A 5 -10.57 -7.91 -2.73
CA LEU A 5 -10.15 -7.87 -1.33
C LEU A 5 -10.81 -8.98 -0.49
N LYS A 6 -12.08 -9.29 -0.76
CA LYS A 6 -12.78 -10.40 -0.09
C LYS A 6 -12.16 -11.75 -0.45
N LYS A 7 -11.89 -12.01 -1.73
CA LYS A 7 -11.23 -13.24 -2.17
C LYS A 7 -9.82 -13.38 -1.57
N ILE A 8 -9.04 -12.30 -1.55
CA ILE A 8 -7.73 -12.25 -0.90
C ILE A 8 -7.87 -12.66 0.57
N SER A 9 -8.77 -12.03 1.32
CA SER A 9 -9.00 -12.30 2.74
C SER A 9 -9.36 -13.76 3.00
N GLU A 10 -10.32 -14.30 2.24
CA GLU A 10 -10.78 -15.69 2.38
C GLU A 10 -9.68 -16.70 2.05
N THR A 11 -8.86 -16.40 1.02
CA THR A 11 -7.76 -17.27 0.59
C THR A 11 -6.62 -17.24 1.61
N ALA A 12 -6.18 -16.07 2.02
CA ALA A 12 -5.12 -15.91 2.99
C ALA A 12 -5.45 -16.58 4.33
N ILE A 13 -6.65 -16.35 4.86
CA ILE A 13 -7.09 -16.94 6.14
C ILE A 13 -7.17 -18.47 6.04
N ARG A 14 -7.57 -19.00 4.89
CA ARG A 14 -7.60 -20.46 4.68
C ARG A 14 -6.20 -21.07 4.65
N GLN A 15 -5.23 -20.38 4.06
CA GLN A 15 -3.86 -20.89 3.89
C GLN A 15 -3.00 -20.74 5.15
N ALA A 16 -3.18 -19.65 5.91
CA ALA A 16 -2.37 -19.29 7.05
C ALA A 16 -3.22 -18.95 8.29
N VAL A 17 -4.13 -19.86 8.66
CA VAL A 17 -5.12 -19.65 9.73
C VAL A 17 -4.51 -19.25 11.08
N PHE A 18 -3.26 -19.62 11.37
CA PHE A 18 -2.60 -19.30 12.64
C PHE A 18 -2.06 -17.86 12.70
N THR A 19 -1.89 -17.21 11.58
CA THR A 19 -1.36 -15.84 11.47
C THR A 19 -2.41 -14.78 11.87
N PHE A 20 -3.68 -15.08 11.64
CA PHE A 20 -4.76 -14.11 11.81
C PHE A 20 -5.46 -14.22 13.17
N ASN A 21 -5.96 -13.08 13.67
CA ASN A 21 -6.71 -13.02 14.92
C ASN A 21 -8.13 -13.63 14.76
N ASP A 22 -8.82 -13.81 15.90
CA ASP A 22 -10.13 -14.47 15.91
C ASP A 22 -11.22 -13.68 15.19
N ASP A 23 -11.18 -12.35 15.21
CA ASP A 23 -12.14 -11.49 14.52
C ASP A 23 -11.97 -11.58 13.00
N GLN A 24 -10.72 -11.57 12.50
CA GLN A 24 -10.39 -11.78 11.10
C GLN A 24 -10.85 -13.16 10.61
N LYS A 25 -10.56 -14.21 11.38
CA LYS A 25 -11.01 -15.58 11.08
C LYS A 25 -12.51 -15.71 11.01
N LYS A 26 -13.21 -15.10 11.97
CA LYS A 26 -14.68 -15.14 12.06
C LYS A 26 -15.35 -14.36 10.94
N SER A 27 -14.84 -13.17 10.66
CA SER A 27 -15.39 -12.30 9.60
C SER A 27 -14.93 -12.71 8.20
N LYS A 28 -13.84 -13.46 8.08
CA LYS A 28 -13.13 -13.75 6.82
C LYS A 28 -12.74 -12.47 6.08
N TRP A 29 -12.31 -11.45 6.83
CA TRP A 29 -12.01 -10.14 6.33
C TRP A 29 -10.74 -9.58 6.98
N LEU A 30 -9.82 -9.06 6.14
CA LEU A 30 -8.54 -8.50 6.57
C LEU A 30 -8.56 -6.97 6.67
N GLY A 31 -9.61 -6.32 6.14
CA GLY A 31 -9.73 -4.86 6.19
C GLY A 31 -10.25 -4.37 7.54
N ASN A 32 -9.85 -3.16 7.88
CA ASN A 32 -10.47 -2.42 8.99
C ASN A 32 -11.84 -1.87 8.56
N GLU A 33 -12.58 -1.30 9.53
CA GLU A 33 -13.80 -0.54 9.24
C GLU A 33 -13.54 0.52 8.17
N PRO A 34 -14.47 0.73 7.22
CA PRO A 34 -14.31 1.72 6.16
C PRO A 34 -14.00 3.12 6.70
N ALA A 35 -13.16 3.87 6.00
CA ALA A 35 -13.06 5.30 6.25
C ALA A 35 -14.33 6.01 5.76
N ASN A 36 -14.64 7.14 6.38
CA ASN A 36 -15.61 8.08 5.86
C ASN A 36 -14.91 9.21 5.07
N GLU A 37 -15.69 9.97 4.32
CA GLU A 37 -15.17 11.07 3.50
C GLU A 37 -14.44 12.16 4.32
N ALA A 38 -14.88 12.40 5.56
CA ALA A 38 -14.23 13.37 6.44
C ALA A 38 -12.82 12.91 6.85
N GLN A 39 -12.62 11.63 7.11
CA GLN A 39 -11.29 11.07 7.43
C GLN A 39 -10.35 11.14 6.21
N ILE A 40 -10.86 10.85 5.02
CA ILE A 40 -10.09 10.97 3.77
C ILE A 40 -9.70 12.43 3.54
N LYS A 41 -10.65 13.35 3.66
CA LYS A 41 -10.41 14.79 3.51
C LYS A 41 -9.38 15.30 4.52
N GLN A 42 -9.46 14.87 5.77
CA GLN A 42 -8.48 15.22 6.81
C GLN A 42 -7.06 14.73 6.46
N ALA A 43 -6.95 13.52 5.89
CA ALA A 43 -5.67 13.00 5.41
C ALA A 43 -5.13 13.85 4.24
N GLU A 44 -5.97 14.19 3.26
CA GLU A 44 -5.59 15.05 2.13
C GLU A 44 -5.17 16.47 2.59
N GLU A 45 -5.88 17.07 3.54
CA GLU A 45 -5.52 18.36 4.14
C GLU A 45 -4.17 18.30 4.86
N ARG A 46 -3.91 17.24 5.63
CA ARG A 46 -2.64 17.03 6.34
C ARG A 46 -1.47 16.82 5.37
N LEU A 47 -1.69 16.09 4.29
CA LEU A 47 -0.68 15.83 3.25
C LEU A 47 -0.52 17.02 2.27
N GLY A 48 -1.49 17.93 2.20
CA GLY A 48 -1.50 19.03 1.24
C GLY A 48 -1.67 18.59 -0.22
N ILE A 49 -2.25 17.40 -0.45
CA ILE A 49 -2.43 16.82 -1.79
C ILE A 49 -3.73 16.02 -1.86
N GLN A 50 -4.37 16.02 -3.03
CA GLN A 50 -5.52 15.16 -3.31
C GLN A 50 -5.05 13.74 -3.62
N LEU A 51 -5.56 12.75 -2.89
CA LEU A 51 -5.25 11.33 -3.12
C LEU A 51 -5.93 10.82 -4.41
N PRO A 52 -5.34 9.84 -5.08
CA PRO A 52 -5.93 9.27 -6.29
C PRO A 52 -7.29 8.60 -6.00
N SER A 53 -8.18 8.67 -6.98
CA SER A 53 -9.58 8.26 -6.81
C SER A 53 -9.77 6.77 -6.47
N ASP A 54 -8.95 5.91 -7.03
CA ASP A 54 -8.99 4.46 -6.75
C ASP A 54 -8.48 4.13 -5.33
N TYR A 55 -7.48 4.85 -4.82
CA TYR A 55 -7.05 4.72 -3.44
C TYR A 55 -8.11 5.26 -2.46
N LYS A 56 -8.78 6.36 -2.78
CA LYS A 56 -9.94 6.83 -1.99
C LYS A 56 -11.08 5.81 -1.99
N ALA A 57 -11.36 5.20 -3.15
CA ALA A 57 -12.34 4.14 -3.24
C ALA A 57 -11.97 2.90 -2.40
N PHE A 58 -10.69 2.56 -2.32
CA PHE A 58 -10.19 1.52 -1.41
C PHE A 58 -10.43 1.88 0.05
N LEU A 59 -10.08 3.09 0.48
CA LEU A 59 -10.28 3.56 1.85
C LEU A 59 -11.75 3.54 2.30
N LEU A 60 -12.67 3.83 1.37
CA LEU A 60 -14.14 3.72 1.60
C LEU A 60 -14.62 2.26 1.72
N ILE A 61 -13.79 1.28 1.36
CA ILE A 61 -14.07 -0.15 1.56
C ILE A 61 -13.39 -0.65 2.83
N ALA A 62 -12.15 -0.23 3.06
CA ALA A 62 -11.32 -0.63 4.20
C ALA A 62 -10.33 0.49 4.54
N ASN A 63 -10.41 1.04 5.74
CA ASN A 63 -9.45 2.03 6.24
C ASN A 63 -8.21 1.31 6.78
N GLY A 64 -7.39 0.82 5.85
CA GLY A 64 -6.29 -0.09 6.11
C GLY A 64 -6.68 -1.55 5.90
N PHE A 65 -5.69 -2.38 5.58
CA PHE A 65 -5.87 -3.78 5.22
C PHE A 65 -4.66 -4.59 5.68
N ALA A 66 -4.87 -5.60 6.50
CA ALA A 66 -3.76 -6.43 7.00
C ALA A 66 -3.09 -7.21 5.86
N SER A 67 -1.79 -7.44 5.97
CA SER A 67 -1.06 -8.26 5.02
C SER A 67 -1.71 -9.62 4.85
N PRO A 68 -1.98 -10.05 3.62
CA PRO A 68 -2.50 -11.41 3.36
C PRO A 68 -1.41 -12.47 3.43
N ASN A 69 -0.15 -12.07 3.36
CA ASN A 69 1.01 -12.96 3.38
C ASN A 69 2.19 -12.21 3.98
N GLU A 70 2.39 -12.33 5.30
CA GLU A 70 3.48 -11.69 6.03
C GLU A 70 4.83 -11.87 5.32
N HIS A 71 5.65 -10.83 5.33
CA HIS A 71 6.96 -10.73 4.66
C HIS A 71 6.94 -10.62 3.13
N VAL A 72 5.81 -10.84 2.46
CA VAL A 72 5.71 -10.74 0.99
C VAL A 72 4.89 -9.52 0.58
N GLU A 73 3.74 -9.32 1.23
CA GLU A 73 2.85 -8.21 0.92
C GLU A 73 2.73 -7.25 2.11
N PRO A 74 2.82 -5.93 1.88
CA PRO A 74 2.70 -4.95 2.96
C PRO A 74 1.27 -4.85 3.49
N SER A 75 1.15 -4.54 4.77
CA SER A 75 -0.12 -4.10 5.37
C SER A 75 -0.43 -2.67 4.95
N PHE A 76 -1.66 -2.38 4.51
CA PHE A 76 -2.09 -1.02 4.24
C PHE A 76 -2.47 -0.28 5.51
N ALA A 77 -1.99 0.94 5.64
CA ALA A 77 -2.19 1.81 6.80
C ALA A 77 -3.55 2.52 6.78
N LYS A 78 -3.98 3.00 7.95
CA LYS A 78 -5.18 3.84 8.08
C LYS A 78 -4.92 5.26 7.57
N THR A 79 -5.98 5.99 7.25
CA THR A 79 -5.92 7.40 6.84
C THR A 79 -5.15 8.29 7.83
N SER A 80 -5.17 7.95 9.11
CA SER A 80 -4.46 8.69 10.17
C SER A 80 -2.96 8.42 10.22
N GLU A 81 -2.50 7.34 9.59
CA GLU A 81 -1.11 6.84 9.69
C GLU A 81 -0.30 7.09 8.41
N ILE A 82 -0.95 7.20 7.25
CA ILE A 82 -0.27 7.48 5.99
C ILE A 82 0.47 8.83 6.02
N GLY A 83 1.59 8.92 5.35
CA GLY A 83 2.40 10.15 5.32
C GLY A 83 3.45 10.12 4.22
N PHE A 84 4.16 11.23 4.02
CA PHE A 84 5.30 11.21 3.12
C PHE A 84 6.39 10.29 3.66
N LEU A 85 6.99 9.47 2.78
CA LEU A 85 8.06 8.55 3.16
C LEU A 85 9.22 9.28 3.83
N LYS A 86 9.58 10.45 3.33
CA LYS A 86 10.63 11.30 3.90
C LYS A 86 10.40 11.72 5.36
N ASP A 87 9.15 11.73 5.81
CA ASP A 87 8.77 12.13 7.18
C ASP A 87 8.61 10.91 8.09
N ILE A 88 8.22 9.75 7.52
CA ILE A 88 8.02 8.50 8.26
C ILE A 88 9.33 7.72 8.39
N ASP A 89 10.04 7.54 7.27
CA ASP A 89 11.33 6.83 7.23
C ASP A 89 12.34 7.55 6.32
N PRO A 90 12.94 8.66 6.78
CA PRO A 90 13.95 9.38 6.02
C PRO A 90 15.21 8.56 5.75
N LYS A 91 15.52 7.56 6.58
CA LYS A 91 16.74 6.77 6.47
C LYS A 91 16.83 5.99 5.15
N ILE A 92 15.70 5.45 4.68
CA ILE A 92 15.70 4.72 3.42
C ILE A 92 16.12 5.63 2.25
N ILE A 93 15.74 6.90 2.28
CA ILE A 93 16.12 7.88 1.25
C ILE A 93 17.61 8.20 1.36
N GLU A 94 18.13 8.35 2.57
CA GLU A 94 19.55 8.60 2.83
C GLU A 94 20.42 7.42 2.38
N GLU A 95 19.99 6.19 2.64
CA GLU A 95 20.68 4.96 2.21
C GLU A 95 20.76 4.87 0.68
N TRP A 96 19.70 5.20 -0.03
CA TRP A 96 19.69 5.19 -1.50
C TRP A 96 20.46 6.36 -2.13
N LEU A 97 20.63 7.48 -1.44
CA LEU A 97 21.44 8.61 -1.90
C LEU A 97 22.94 8.27 -2.03
N VAL A 98 23.43 7.24 -1.35
CA VAL A 98 24.83 6.81 -1.40
C VAL A 98 25.16 6.09 -2.71
N HIS A 99 24.15 5.65 -3.47
CA HIS A 99 24.31 4.94 -4.73
C HIS A 99 24.11 5.88 -5.91
N ASP A 100 25.19 6.27 -6.60
CA ASP A 100 25.17 7.21 -7.74
C ASP A 100 24.19 6.82 -8.87
N GLU A 101 23.89 5.54 -9.03
CA GLU A 101 22.98 5.01 -10.06
C GLU A 101 21.49 5.10 -9.68
N SER A 102 21.19 5.55 -8.47
CA SER A 102 19.82 5.52 -7.91
C SER A 102 19.14 6.89 -7.84
N PHE A 103 19.65 7.91 -8.53
CA PHE A 103 19.12 9.27 -8.47
C PHE A 103 17.61 9.35 -8.79
N ASP A 104 17.16 8.66 -9.84
CA ASP A 104 15.74 8.63 -10.22
C ASP A 104 14.87 7.95 -9.15
N ILE A 105 15.40 6.93 -8.48
CA ILE A 105 14.74 6.23 -7.37
C ILE A 105 14.59 7.20 -6.19
N VAL A 106 15.66 7.87 -5.80
CA VAL A 106 15.66 8.84 -4.70
C VAL A 106 14.67 9.98 -4.93
N VAL A 107 14.59 10.50 -6.15
CA VAL A 107 13.60 11.53 -6.53
C VAL A 107 12.18 11.03 -6.33
N GLN A 108 11.90 9.78 -6.71
CA GLN A 108 10.58 9.17 -6.52
C GLN A 108 10.28 8.92 -5.04
N LEU A 109 11.20 8.33 -4.28
CA LEU A 109 11.07 8.09 -2.84
C LEU A 109 10.81 9.39 -2.07
N SER A 110 11.53 10.46 -2.40
CA SER A 110 11.40 11.77 -1.73
C SER A 110 10.02 12.42 -1.88
N ARG A 111 9.26 12.04 -2.91
CA ARG A 111 7.92 12.55 -3.20
C ARG A 111 6.81 11.60 -2.78
N SER A 112 7.16 10.34 -2.51
CA SER A 112 6.19 9.29 -2.29
C SER A 112 5.43 9.46 -0.98
N ILE A 113 4.18 8.99 -1.01
CA ILE A 113 3.33 8.81 0.17
C ILE A 113 3.38 7.33 0.53
N LEU A 114 3.83 7.03 1.75
CA LEU A 114 3.82 5.69 2.31
C LEU A 114 2.40 5.37 2.79
N VAL A 115 1.77 4.40 2.13
CA VAL A 115 0.40 3.97 2.43
C VAL A 115 0.30 2.53 2.90
N GLY A 116 1.39 1.77 2.81
CA GLY A 116 1.49 0.41 3.31
C GLY A 116 2.91 0.07 3.72
N GLY A 117 3.06 -0.90 4.62
CA GLY A 117 4.35 -1.40 5.08
C GLY A 117 5.05 -0.53 6.12
N ILE A 118 4.33 0.30 6.88
CA ILE A 118 4.92 1.10 7.96
C ILE A 118 5.56 0.18 9.00
N ASN A 119 6.88 0.30 9.19
CA ASN A 119 7.72 -0.57 10.02
C ASN A 119 7.78 -2.03 9.54
N GLU A 120 7.52 -2.27 8.28
CA GLU A 120 7.66 -3.58 7.62
C GLU A 120 8.85 -3.57 6.64
N GLU A 121 9.16 -4.72 6.07
CA GLU A 121 10.26 -4.86 5.12
C GLU A 121 9.90 -4.37 3.73
N GLN A 122 8.62 -4.36 3.39
CA GLN A 122 8.11 -3.93 2.09
C GLN A 122 7.17 -2.74 2.25
N TYR A 123 7.36 -1.73 1.43
CA TYR A 123 6.53 -0.54 1.38
C TYR A 123 5.56 -0.58 0.21
N PHE A 124 4.41 0.03 0.37
CA PHE A 124 3.56 0.41 -0.74
C PHE A 124 3.46 1.92 -0.83
N LEU A 125 3.91 2.44 -1.96
CA LEU A 125 4.09 3.87 -2.19
C LEU A 125 3.13 4.37 -3.26
N LEU A 126 2.53 5.52 -3.00
CA LEU A 126 1.84 6.32 -4.00
C LEU A 126 2.75 7.49 -4.37
N ILE A 127 3.10 7.61 -5.64
CA ILE A 127 3.98 8.67 -6.12
C ILE A 127 3.14 9.64 -6.95
N PRO A 128 2.96 10.88 -6.46
CA PRO A 128 2.18 11.87 -7.18
C PRO A 128 2.88 12.26 -8.50
N PRO A 129 2.12 12.58 -9.56
CA PRO A 129 2.69 13.04 -10.80
C PRO A 129 3.43 14.38 -10.63
N ILE A 130 4.46 14.59 -11.46
CA ILE A 130 5.19 15.88 -11.52
C ILE A 130 4.42 16.88 -12.36
N ILE A 131 3.74 16.39 -13.40
CA ILE A 131 2.95 17.19 -14.34
C ILE A 131 1.50 17.08 -13.93
N GLU A 132 0.82 18.21 -13.85
CA GLU A 132 -0.61 18.26 -13.55
C GLU A 132 -1.42 17.37 -14.52
N ASN A 133 -2.36 16.60 -14.00
CA ASN A 133 -3.20 15.64 -14.73
C ASN A 133 -2.46 14.42 -15.34
N ALA A 134 -1.20 14.17 -14.99
CA ALA A 134 -0.56 12.91 -15.28
C ALA A 134 -0.96 11.82 -14.26
N ASP A 135 -0.68 10.57 -14.60
CA ASP A 135 -1.06 9.43 -13.76
C ASP A 135 -0.19 9.33 -12.51
N TRP A 136 -0.80 8.85 -11.45
CA TRP A 136 -0.10 8.42 -10.25
C TRP A 136 0.65 7.13 -10.51
N LYS A 137 1.83 6.98 -9.89
CA LYS A 137 2.57 5.72 -9.88
C LYS A 137 2.28 4.97 -8.58
N TYR A 138 2.04 3.67 -8.72
CA TYR A 138 1.81 2.74 -7.62
C TYR A 138 2.99 1.80 -7.53
N TRP A 139 3.70 1.82 -6.42
CA TRP A 139 4.99 1.17 -6.31
C TRP A 139 5.09 0.30 -5.06
N LYS A 140 5.25 -1.00 -5.24
CA LYS A 140 5.67 -1.90 -4.17
C LYS A 140 7.18 -1.87 -4.12
N PHE A 141 7.74 -1.48 -3.00
CA PHE A 141 9.17 -1.22 -2.84
C PHE A 141 9.75 -2.03 -1.68
N ALA A 142 10.76 -2.87 -1.97
CA ALA A 142 11.55 -3.54 -0.96
C ALA A 142 12.81 -2.73 -0.66
N THR A 143 13.12 -2.53 0.60
CA THR A 143 14.21 -1.64 1.03
C THR A 143 15.60 -2.13 0.60
N TRP A 144 15.75 -3.40 0.25
CA TRP A 144 17.02 -4.04 -0.11
C TRP A 144 17.16 -4.38 -1.60
N ILE A 145 16.14 -4.21 -2.40
CA ILE A 145 16.17 -4.53 -3.84
C ILE A 145 15.75 -3.29 -4.63
N PRO A 146 16.58 -2.82 -5.59
CA PRO A 146 16.18 -1.74 -6.49
C PRO A 146 15.20 -2.24 -7.56
N GLY A 147 14.28 -1.39 -7.96
CA GLY A 147 13.48 -1.57 -9.16
C GLY A 147 12.31 -2.53 -9.02
N GLU A 148 11.51 -2.32 -8.11
CA GLU A 148 10.38 -3.12 -7.72
C GLU A 148 9.18 -3.00 -8.63
N ASP A 149 8.09 -3.67 -8.22
CA ASP A 149 6.90 -3.80 -9.03
C ASP A 149 6.13 -2.48 -9.13
N ASP A 150 6.03 -1.96 -10.34
CA ASP A 150 5.13 -0.86 -10.72
C ASP A 150 3.76 -1.41 -11.10
N TYR A 151 2.70 -0.70 -10.67
CA TYR A 151 1.32 -1.04 -11.03
C TYR A 151 0.63 0.18 -11.66
N GLU A 152 -0.24 -0.07 -12.63
CA GLU A 152 -1.06 0.97 -13.28
C GLU A 152 -2.13 1.55 -12.33
N GLY A 153 -2.47 0.82 -11.27
CA GLY A 153 -3.45 1.21 -10.27
C GLY A 153 -3.53 0.22 -9.13
N LEU A 154 -4.22 0.61 -8.09
CA LEU A 154 -4.33 -0.20 -6.87
C LEU A 154 -5.09 -1.52 -7.10
N GLU A 155 -6.06 -1.54 -8.01
CA GLU A 155 -6.80 -2.77 -8.34
C GLU A 155 -5.92 -3.79 -9.05
N ASN A 156 -5.00 -3.34 -9.93
CA ASN A 156 -4.02 -4.20 -10.58
C ASN A 156 -3.08 -4.86 -9.57
N TYR A 157 -2.62 -4.09 -8.59
CA TYR A 157 -1.85 -4.65 -7.48
C TYR A 157 -2.62 -5.77 -6.75
N PHE A 158 -3.87 -5.52 -6.33
CA PHE A 158 -4.64 -6.53 -5.62
C PHE A 158 -5.02 -7.74 -6.47
N ILE A 159 -5.15 -7.59 -7.79
CA ILE A 159 -5.28 -8.74 -8.71
C ILE A 159 -4.02 -9.58 -8.66
N ASN A 160 -2.85 -8.96 -8.78
CA ASN A 160 -1.55 -9.65 -8.70
C ASN A 160 -1.38 -10.39 -7.36
N VAL A 161 -1.74 -9.76 -6.24
CA VAL A 161 -1.74 -10.42 -4.91
C VAL A 161 -2.65 -11.63 -4.89
N LEU A 162 -3.85 -11.54 -5.47
CA LEU A 162 -4.79 -12.66 -5.50
C LEU A 162 -4.25 -13.82 -6.35
N ASP A 163 -3.68 -13.52 -7.51
CA ASP A 163 -3.09 -14.52 -8.42
C ASP A 163 -1.89 -15.22 -7.76
N PHE A 164 -1.09 -14.49 -7.00
CA PHE A 164 0.00 -15.06 -6.22
C PHE A 164 -0.48 -16.00 -5.10
N LEU A 165 -1.55 -15.62 -4.39
CA LEU A 165 -2.12 -16.44 -3.31
C LEU A 165 -2.86 -17.67 -3.81
N ALA A 166 -3.47 -17.61 -4.98
CA ALA A 166 -4.26 -18.67 -5.57
C ALA A 166 -3.84 -18.89 -7.04
N PRO A 167 -2.60 -19.37 -7.28
CA PRO A 167 -2.17 -19.66 -8.63
C PRO A 167 -3.13 -20.65 -9.27
N GLU A 168 -3.58 -20.36 -10.48
CA GLU A 168 -4.42 -21.28 -11.25
C GLU A 168 -3.66 -22.60 -11.46
N SER A 169 -4.30 -23.69 -11.03
CA SER A 169 -3.80 -25.07 -11.14
C SER A 169 -3.93 -25.61 -12.56
#